data_f12e68480b9cc1cf78bfad9456bbf1cd
#
_entry.id   f12e68480b9cc1cf78bfad9456bbf1cd
#
_cell.length_a   1.000
_cell.length_b   1.000
_cell.length_c   1.000
_cell.angle_alpha   90.00
_cell.angle_beta   90.00
_cell.angle_gamma   90.00
#
_symmetry.space_group_name_H-M   'P 1'
#
loop_
_entity.id
_entity.type
_entity.pdbx_description
1 polymer ?
#
loop_
_entity_poly.entity_id
_entity_poly.type
_entity_poly.pdbx_seq_one_letter_code
_entity_poly.pdbx_strand_id
1 'polypeptide(L)'
;MNITAFIGSSRADSNSEQLADYVLEGIRHEKIDLKNLTIDPINDLRHDDNGFQFVDDDYDQIINAFLTSDIVIFATPIYWYSMSGIMKNMVDRLSQAIRDERFPQLKEKLQTTEAIVLAVGGDDPYIKGLPMIQQFQYIFDFLKMPFSSYIIGEANKPGEISHDAQAIAQASILNKKLKSRIYPI
;
A
#
# COMPACT_ATOMS: atom_id res chain seq x y z
N MET A 1 -13.50 10.95 -5.90
CA MET A 1 -12.66 9.74 -5.75
C MET A 1 -11.54 10.07 -4.78
N ASN A 2 -11.46 9.35 -3.67
CA ASN A 2 -10.47 9.53 -2.61
C ASN A 2 -9.35 8.52 -2.79
N ILE A 3 -8.10 8.98 -2.71
CA ILE A 3 -6.92 8.14 -2.84
C ILE A 3 -6.07 8.29 -1.59
N THR A 4 -5.66 7.18 -0.99
CA THR A 4 -4.67 7.16 0.09
C THR A 4 -3.46 6.34 -0.35
N ALA A 5 -2.26 6.89 -0.12
CA ALA A 5 -0.99 6.20 -0.34
C ALA A 5 -0.33 5.88 1.01
N PHE A 6 -0.16 4.60 1.31
CA PHE A 6 0.64 4.12 2.42
C PHE A 6 2.11 4.01 2.00
N ILE A 7 2.99 4.75 2.67
CA ILE A 7 4.42 4.77 2.39
C ILE A 7 5.14 3.83 3.37
N GLY A 8 5.57 2.70 2.86
CA GLY A 8 6.22 1.62 3.63
C GLY A 8 7.73 1.74 3.73
N SER A 9 8.31 2.91 3.54
CA SER A 9 9.75 3.12 3.71
C SER A 9 10.07 3.75 5.06
N SER A 10 11.14 3.29 5.69
CA SER A 10 11.71 3.93 6.89
C SER A 10 12.56 5.17 6.58
N ARG A 11 12.90 5.41 5.31
CA ARG A 11 13.67 6.58 4.88
C ARG A 11 12.77 7.76 4.55
N ALA A 12 13.23 8.97 4.81
CA ALA A 12 12.72 10.16 4.16
C ALA A 12 13.11 10.15 2.67
N ASP A 13 12.31 10.74 1.81
CA ASP A 13 12.57 10.88 0.37
C ASP A 13 12.94 9.55 -0.30
N SER A 14 12.24 8.48 0.07
CA SER A 14 12.53 7.15 -0.45
C SER A 14 12.12 7.01 -1.92
N ASN A 15 12.80 6.12 -2.65
CA ASN A 15 12.48 5.87 -4.05
C ASN A 15 11.04 5.37 -4.25
N SER A 16 10.49 4.58 -3.33
CA SER A 16 9.09 4.13 -3.38
C SER A 16 8.10 5.27 -3.12
N GLU A 17 8.44 6.22 -2.25
CA GLU A 17 7.67 7.44 -2.04
C GLU A 17 7.70 8.34 -3.28
N GLN A 18 8.90 8.58 -3.85
CA GLN A 18 9.03 9.37 -5.08
C GLN A 18 8.27 8.74 -6.25
N LEU A 19 8.26 7.41 -6.36
CA LEU A 19 7.45 6.73 -7.38
C LEU A 19 5.95 6.99 -7.18
N ALA A 20 5.49 7.00 -5.92
CA ALA A 20 4.11 7.37 -5.59
C ALA A 20 3.82 8.84 -5.93
N ASP A 21 4.77 9.75 -5.68
CA ASP A 21 4.64 11.16 -6.03
C ASP A 21 4.51 11.36 -7.55
N TYR A 22 5.27 10.61 -8.39
CA TYR A 22 5.09 10.62 -9.85
C TYR A 22 3.70 10.11 -10.29
N VAL A 23 3.21 9.03 -9.67
CA VAL A 23 1.87 8.50 -9.96
C VAL A 23 0.77 9.48 -9.55
N LEU A 24 0.97 10.21 -8.46
CA LEU A 24 -0.04 11.09 -7.86
C LEU A 24 0.14 12.58 -8.20
N GLU A 25 1.08 12.91 -9.09
CA GLU A 25 1.33 14.31 -9.49
C GLU A 25 0.05 14.99 -9.98
N GLY A 26 -0.31 16.12 -9.33
CA GLY A 26 -1.52 16.88 -9.66
C GLY A 26 -2.84 16.19 -9.34
N ILE A 27 -2.83 15.14 -8.50
CA ILE A 27 -4.01 14.46 -7.98
C ILE A 27 -4.11 14.73 -6.48
N ARG A 28 -5.29 15.16 -6.00
CA ARG A 28 -5.54 15.28 -4.57
C ARG A 28 -5.58 13.89 -3.93
N HIS A 29 -4.76 13.68 -2.92
CA HIS A 29 -4.65 12.40 -2.21
C HIS A 29 -4.26 12.62 -0.75
N GLU A 30 -4.39 11.58 0.06
CA GLU A 30 -3.80 11.48 1.38
C GLU A 30 -2.53 10.63 1.30
N LYS A 31 -1.47 11.05 2.00
CA LYS A 31 -0.24 10.28 2.12
C LYS A 31 -0.01 9.95 3.60
N ILE A 32 0.11 8.67 3.91
CA ILE A 32 0.34 8.16 5.26
C ILE A 32 1.70 7.47 5.31
N ASP A 33 2.64 8.12 5.98
CA ASP A 33 3.97 7.57 6.23
C ASP A 33 3.92 6.57 7.38
N LEU A 34 3.98 5.28 7.09
CA LEU A 34 3.91 4.23 8.10
C LEU A 34 5.03 4.28 9.14
N LYS A 35 6.20 4.89 8.80
CA LYS A 35 7.30 5.11 9.74
C LYS A 35 6.96 6.07 10.88
N ASN A 36 5.96 6.93 10.69
CA ASN A 36 5.52 7.91 11.67
C ASN A 36 4.37 7.38 12.57
N LEU A 37 3.90 6.17 12.29
CA LEU A 37 2.85 5.51 13.05
C LEU A 37 3.44 4.43 13.96
N THR A 38 2.86 4.30 15.12
CA THR A 38 3.07 3.16 16.01
C THR A 38 2.05 2.11 15.67
N ILE A 39 2.47 1.03 15.02
CA ILE A 39 1.63 -0.13 14.70
C ILE A 39 2.27 -1.35 15.33
N ASP A 40 1.73 -1.81 16.42
CA ASP A 40 2.23 -2.99 17.11
C ASP A 40 2.06 -4.24 16.25
N PRO A 41 3.02 -5.18 16.28
CA PRO A 41 2.87 -6.47 15.64
C PRO A 41 1.58 -7.16 16.06
N ILE A 42 0.94 -7.82 15.10
CA ILE A 42 -0.27 -8.57 15.42
C ILE A 42 0.02 -9.67 16.45
N ASN A 43 -0.80 -9.73 17.49
CA ASN A 43 -0.95 -10.93 18.29
C ASN A 43 -2.12 -11.72 17.72
N ASP A 44 -1.85 -12.93 17.24
CA ASP A 44 -2.86 -13.74 16.54
C ASP A 44 -3.87 -14.36 17.53
N LEU A 45 -4.96 -13.65 17.73
CA LEU A 45 -6.07 -14.05 18.59
C LEU A 45 -7.31 -14.50 17.79
N ARG A 46 -7.15 -14.90 16.55
CA ARG A 46 -8.26 -15.29 15.64
C ARG A 46 -9.13 -16.44 16.17
N HIS A 47 -8.57 -17.26 17.04
CA HIS A 47 -9.20 -18.45 17.61
C HIS A 47 -9.30 -18.38 19.15
N ASP A 48 -8.99 -17.22 19.73
CA ASP A 48 -9.18 -16.99 21.16
C ASP A 48 -10.66 -16.71 21.45
N ASP A 49 -11.15 -17.18 22.59
CA ASP A 49 -12.57 -17.03 22.99
C ASP A 49 -12.98 -15.55 23.09
N ASN A 50 -12.06 -14.66 23.43
CA ASN A 50 -12.29 -13.23 23.52
C ASN A 50 -11.96 -12.47 22.23
N GLY A 51 -11.42 -13.15 21.19
CA GLY A 51 -11.00 -12.54 19.95
C GLY A 51 -9.87 -11.52 20.10
N PHE A 52 -9.72 -10.66 19.10
CA PHE A 52 -8.72 -9.59 19.12
C PHE A 52 -9.09 -8.53 20.18
N GLN A 53 -8.09 -8.16 20.98
CA GLN A 53 -8.25 -7.12 22.01
C GLN A 53 -7.84 -5.75 21.46
N PHE A 54 -8.33 -4.69 22.09
CA PHE A 54 -7.89 -3.33 21.81
C PHE A 54 -6.39 -3.19 22.07
N VAL A 55 -5.71 -2.52 21.15
CA VAL A 55 -4.30 -2.11 21.27
C VAL A 55 -4.25 -0.60 21.14
N ASP A 56 -3.58 0.06 22.08
CA ASP A 56 -3.40 1.52 22.07
C ASP A 56 -2.27 1.90 21.12
N ASP A 57 -2.59 1.90 19.84
CA ASP A 57 -1.68 2.25 18.73
C ASP A 57 -2.43 2.99 17.61
N ASP A 58 -1.75 3.33 16.52
CA ASP A 58 -2.32 4.07 15.39
C ASP A 58 -3.13 3.20 14.41
N TYR A 59 -3.53 2.00 14.81
CA TYR A 59 -4.33 1.08 14.00
C TYR A 59 -5.60 1.72 13.44
N ASP A 60 -6.34 2.47 14.26
CA ASP A 60 -7.60 3.08 13.85
C ASP A 60 -7.41 4.09 12.71
N GLN A 61 -6.27 4.79 12.64
CA GLN A 61 -5.94 5.68 11.53
C GLN A 61 -5.85 4.92 10.21
N ILE A 62 -5.21 3.75 10.22
CA ILE A 62 -5.09 2.89 9.04
C ILE A 62 -6.46 2.40 8.58
N ILE A 63 -7.29 1.91 9.50
CA ILE A 63 -8.62 1.39 9.14
C ILE A 63 -9.51 2.50 8.59
N ASN A 64 -9.48 3.70 9.18
CA ASN A 64 -10.22 4.85 8.67
C ASN A 64 -9.77 5.25 7.27
N ALA A 65 -8.46 5.15 6.96
CA ALA A 65 -7.96 5.40 5.61
C ALA A 65 -8.54 4.40 4.60
N PHE A 66 -8.63 3.10 4.93
CA PHE A 66 -9.31 2.12 4.08
C PHE A 66 -10.80 2.43 3.90
N LEU A 67 -11.49 2.82 4.96
CA LEU A 67 -12.93 3.10 4.94
C LEU A 67 -13.29 4.32 4.08
N THR A 68 -12.39 5.29 3.99
CA THR A 68 -12.63 6.55 3.28
C THR A 68 -12.10 6.56 1.84
N SER A 69 -11.24 5.59 1.47
CA SER A 69 -10.57 5.57 0.17
C SER A 69 -11.32 4.76 -0.88
N ASP A 70 -11.33 5.24 -2.11
CA ASP A 70 -11.75 4.49 -3.30
C ASP A 70 -10.57 3.73 -3.92
N ILE A 71 -9.36 4.26 -3.74
CA ILE A 71 -8.09 3.64 -4.16
C ILE A 71 -7.10 3.72 -3.01
N VAL A 72 -6.42 2.60 -2.75
CA VAL A 72 -5.31 2.52 -1.81
C VAL A 72 -4.04 2.13 -2.56
N ILE A 73 -2.99 2.92 -2.39
CA ILE A 73 -1.67 2.68 -2.96
C ILE A 73 -0.74 2.16 -1.86
N PHE A 74 -0.10 1.03 -2.10
CA PHE A 74 0.92 0.42 -1.25
C PHE A 74 2.28 0.70 -1.87
N ALA A 75 2.98 1.74 -1.39
CA ALA A 75 4.32 2.11 -1.87
C ALA A 75 5.39 1.57 -0.92
N THR A 76 6.16 0.58 -1.35
CA THR A 76 7.10 -0.14 -0.50
C THR A 76 8.46 -0.39 -1.17
N PRO A 77 9.58 -0.26 -0.45
CA PRO A 77 10.84 -0.83 -0.93
C PRO A 77 10.76 -2.37 -0.94
N ILE A 78 11.52 -2.98 -1.84
CA ILE A 78 11.72 -4.43 -1.85
C ILE A 78 12.90 -4.76 -0.93
N TYR A 79 12.61 -5.38 0.20
CA TYR A 79 13.62 -5.87 1.14
C TYR A 79 13.55 -7.38 1.22
N TRP A 80 14.68 -8.05 0.93
CA TRP A 80 14.70 -9.51 0.89
C TRP A 80 13.57 -10.12 0.05
N TYR A 81 13.32 -9.51 -1.12
CA TYR A 81 12.32 -9.92 -2.12
C TYR A 81 10.88 -9.87 -1.64
N SER A 82 10.62 -9.10 -0.56
CA SER A 82 9.28 -8.89 0.02
C SER A 82 9.07 -7.42 0.35
N MET A 83 7.86 -7.08 0.81
CA MET A 83 7.55 -5.75 1.33
C MET A 83 8.36 -5.44 2.58
N SER A 84 8.54 -4.17 2.90
CA SER A 84 9.20 -3.75 4.12
C SER A 84 8.49 -4.28 5.38
N GLY A 85 9.23 -4.41 6.49
CA GLY A 85 8.66 -4.86 7.76
C GLY A 85 7.52 -3.97 8.26
N ILE A 86 7.63 -2.64 8.11
CA ILE A 86 6.57 -1.72 8.52
C ILE A 86 5.31 -1.87 7.64
N MET A 87 5.46 -2.09 6.33
CA MET A 87 4.34 -2.39 5.45
C MET A 87 3.71 -3.74 5.81
N LYS A 88 4.54 -4.76 6.06
CA LYS A 88 4.06 -6.10 6.45
C LYS A 88 3.30 -6.06 7.79
N ASN A 89 3.80 -5.29 8.74
CA ASN A 89 3.14 -5.13 10.03
C ASN A 89 1.72 -4.54 9.88
N MET A 90 1.57 -3.49 9.07
CA MET A 90 0.25 -2.95 8.73
C MET A 90 -0.65 -4.00 8.06
N VAL A 91 -0.12 -4.75 7.09
CA VAL A 91 -0.87 -5.79 6.37
C VAL A 91 -1.32 -6.91 7.31
N ASP A 92 -0.48 -7.33 8.25
CA ASP A 92 -0.84 -8.38 9.22
C ASP A 92 -2.01 -7.94 10.11
N ARG A 93 -2.07 -6.65 10.48
CA ARG A 93 -3.17 -6.09 11.26
C ARG A 93 -4.52 -6.10 10.52
N LEU A 94 -4.54 -6.27 9.20
CA LEU A 94 -5.80 -6.48 8.46
C LEU A 94 -6.52 -7.78 8.87
N SER A 95 -5.79 -8.78 9.41
CA SER A 95 -6.42 -9.98 9.98
C SER A 95 -7.29 -9.69 11.19
N GLN A 96 -6.90 -8.72 12.01
CA GLN A 96 -7.72 -8.15 13.08
C GLN A 96 -8.86 -7.32 12.50
N ALA A 97 -8.53 -6.42 11.56
CA ALA A 97 -9.45 -5.42 11.03
C ALA A 97 -10.72 -6.03 10.42
N ILE A 98 -10.60 -7.11 9.66
CA ILE A 98 -11.76 -7.79 9.08
C ILE A 98 -12.63 -8.54 10.11
N ARG A 99 -12.25 -8.54 11.38
CA ARG A 99 -12.96 -9.16 12.51
C ARG A 99 -13.34 -8.15 13.59
N ASP A 100 -12.93 -6.89 13.44
CA ASP A 100 -13.17 -5.84 14.42
C ASP A 100 -14.60 -5.32 14.30
N GLU A 101 -15.40 -5.57 15.34
CA GLU A 101 -16.81 -5.15 15.40
C GLU A 101 -16.99 -3.63 15.43
N ARG A 102 -15.94 -2.86 15.71
CA ARG A 102 -15.96 -1.40 15.63
C ARG A 102 -16.04 -0.91 14.19
N PHE A 103 -15.62 -1.74 13.22
CA PHE A 103 -15.59 -1.42 11.79
C PHE A 103 -16.33 -2.45 10.93
N PRO A 104 -17.62 -2.72 11.19
CA PRO A 104 -18.35 -3.82 10.55
C PRO A 104 -18.47 -3.66 9.03
N GLN A 105 -18.40 -2.43 8.53
CA GLN A 105 -18.50 -2.10 7.10
C GLN A 105 -17.18 -2.34 6.32
N LEU A 106 -16.05 -2.62 7.01
CA LEU A 106 -14.74 -2.70 6.36
C LEU A 106 -14.69 -3.79 5.28
N LYS A 107 -15.23 -4.98 5.57
CA LYS A 107 -15.24 -6.10 4.60
C LYS A 107 -15.96 -5.75 3.30
N GLU A 108 -17.06 -5.04 3.38
CA GLU A 108 -17.82 -4.60 2.21
C GLU A 108 -17.08 -3.48 1.48
N LYS A 109 -16.52 -2.53 2.22
CA LYS A 109 -15.75 -1.41 1.67
C LYS A 109 -14.53 -1.90 0.88
N LEU A 110 -13.78 -2.88 1.40
CA LEU A 110 -12.62 -3.44 0.72
C LEU A 110 -12.95 -4.02 -0.66
N GLN A 111 -14.15 -4.59 -0.86
CA GLN A 111 -14.58 -5.14 -2.15
C GLN A 111 -14.76 -4.07 -3.24
N THR A 112 -14.89 -2.82 -2.86
CA THR A 112 -15.05 -1.67 -3.76
C THR A 112 -13.83 -0.74 -3.78
N THR A 113 -12.82 -1.01 -2.94
CA THR A 113 -11.59 -0.23 -2.84
C THR A 113 -10.51 -0.87 -3.70
N GLU A 114 -10.01 -0.15 -4.71
CA GLU A 114 -8.95 -0.65 -5.59
C GLU A 114 -7.58 -0.59 -4.91
N ALA A 115 -6.79 -1.65 -5.08
CA ALA A 115 -5.40 -1.70 -4.64
C ALA A 115 -4.45 -1.43 -5.81
N ILE A 116 -3.41 -0.64 -5.53
CA ILE A 116 -2.27 -0.40 -6.42
C ILE A 116 -0.99 -0.65 -5.62
N VAL A 117 0.00 -1.33 -6.20
CA VAL A 117 1.29 -1.59 -5.56
C VAL A 117 2.40 -0.88 -6.32
N LEU A 118 3.21 -0.09 -5.61
CA LEU A 118 4.40 0.56 -6.12
C LEU A 118 5.59 0.01 -5.34
N ALA A 119 6.50 -0.65 -6.03
CA ALA A 119 7.61 -1.36 -5.43
C ALA A 119 8.92 -0.89 -6.01
N VAL A 120 9.95 -0.68 -5.19
CA VAL A 120 11.27 -0.27 -5.68
C VAL A 120 12.37 -1.09 -5.02
N GLY A 121 13.28 -1.63 -5.81
CA GLY A 121 14.42 -2.41 -5.34
C GLY A 121 15.67 -2.18 -6.20
N GLY A 122 16.82 -2.69 -5.75
CA GLY A 122 18.11 -2.47 -6.43
C GLY A 122 18.76 -3.75 -6.99
N ASP A 123 18.12 -4.92 -6.89
CA ASP A 123 18.67 -6.20 -7.33
C ASP A 123 17.73 -6.89 -8.31
N ASP A 124 17.80 -6.50 -9.58
CA ASP A 124 16.97 -7.04 -10.66
C ASP A 124 15.46 -7.10 -10.26
N PRO A 125 14.88 -5.98 -9.81
CA PRO A 125 13.58 -5.96 -9.15
C PRO A 125 12.45 -6.31 -10.12
N TYR A 126 12.62 -6.11 -11.42
CA TYR A 126 11.62 -6.44 -12.45
C TYR A 126 11.31 -7.94 -12.51
N ILE A 127 12.26 -8.79 -12.12
CA ILE A 127 12.10 -10.25 -12.02
C ILE A 127 11.97 -10.66 -10.56
N LYS A 128 12.92 -10.28 -9.72
CA LYS A 128 13.00 -10.73 -8.33
C LYS A 128 11.95 -10.09 -7.41
N GLY A 129 11.34 -8.98 -7.83
CA GLY A 129 10.20 -8.37 -7.14
C GLY A 129 8.85 -9.05 -7.41
N LEU A 130 8.73 -9.87 -8.46
CA LEU A 130 7.46 -10.52 -8.81
C LEU A 130 6.90 -11.42 -7.69
N PRO A 131 7.68 -12.17 -6.92
CA PRO A 131 7.16 -12.92 -5.77
C PRO A 131 6.43 -12.04 -4.75
N MET A 132 6.90 -10.81 -4.51
CA MET A 132 6.21 -9.87 -3.64
C MET A 132 4.90 -9.37 -4.24
N ILE A 133 4.87 -9.09 -5.55
CA ILE A 133 3.61 -8.74 -6.23
C ILE A 133 2.61 -9.88 -6.11
N GLN A 134 3.05 -11.14 -6.23
CA GLN A 134 2.20 -12.30 -6.03
C GLN A 134 1.70 -12.42 -4.57
N GLN A 135 2.52 -12.07 -3.58
CA GLN A 135 2.07 -11.97 -2.19
C GLN A 135 0.92 -10.97 -2.05
N PHE A 136 1.06 -9.77 -2.61
CA PHE A 136 -0.01 -8.76 -2.61
C PHE A 136 -1.26 -9.27 -3.32
N GLN A 137 -1.12 -9.94 -4.47
CA GLN A 137 -2.24 -10.54 -5.19
C GLN A 137 -3.04 -11.47 -4.26
N TYR A 138 -2.37 -12.39 -3.56
CA TYR A 138 -3.05 -13.33 -2.66
C TYR A 138 -3.67 -12.65 -1.44
N ILE A 139 -3.03 -11.58 -0.91
CA ILE A 139 -3.59 -10.77 0.17
C ILE A 139 -4.89 -10.11 -0.29
N PHE A 140 -4.88 -9.49 -1.48
CA PHE A 140 -6.04 -8.80 -2.02
C PHE A 140 -7.15 -9.79 -2.43
N ASP A 141 -6.81 -10.95 -3.00
CA ASP A 141 -7.77 -12.01 -3.28
C ASP A 141 -8.48 -12.48 -2.01
N PHE A 142 -7.74 -12.68 -0.92
CA PHE A 142 -8.31 -13.04 0.38
C PHE A 142 -9.25 -11.95 0.94
N LEU A 143 -8.87 -10.69 0.80
CA LEU A 143 -9.66 -9.52 1.22
C LEU A 143 -10.80 -9.19 0.25
N LYS A 144 -10.86 -9.85 -0.92
CA LYS A 144 -11.75 -9.53 -2.05
C LYS A 144 -11.58 -8.09 -2.55
N MET A 145 -10.40 -7.54 -2.40
CA MET A 145 -10.05 -6.19 -2.82
C MET A 145 -9.56 -6.20 -4.27
N PRO A 146 -10.15 -5.42 -5.19
CA PRO A 146 -9.71 -5.37 -6.58
C PRO A 146 -8.24 -4.93 -6.72
N PHE A 147 -7.38 -5.77 -7.26
CA PHE A 147 -5.99 -5.42 -7.56
C PHE A 147 -5.89 -4.86 -8.99
N SER A 148 -5.76 -3.54 -9.11
CA SER A 148 -5.92 -2.86 -10.38
C SER A 148 -4.62 -2.64 -11.15
N SER A 149 -3.48 -2.50 -10.46
CA SER A 149 -2.19 -2.23 -11.11
C SER A 149 -1.02 -2.39 -10.15
N TYR A 150 0.16 -2.59 -10.72
CA TYR A 150 1.43 -2.44 -9.99
C TYR A 150 2.49 -1.81 -10.88
N ILE A 151 3.48 -1.19 -10.25
CA ILE A 151 4.71 -0.71 -10.89
C ILE A 151 5.89 -1.20 -10.06
N ILE A 152 6.87 -1.78 -10.72
CA ILE A 152 8.16 -2.09 -10.13
C ILE A 152 9.17 -1.10 -10.70
N GLY A 153 10.03 -0.53 -9.85
CA GLY A 153 11.11 0.34 -10.26
C GLY A 153 12.45 -0.15 -9.74
N GLU A 154 13.51 0.17 -10.49
CA GLU A 154 14.88 -0.14 -10.14
C GLU A 154 15.60 1.09 -9.57
N ALA A 155 15.97 1.02 -8.29
CA ALA A 155 16.78 2.04 -7.65
C ALA A 155 17.36 1.51 -6.34
N ASN A 156 18.59 1.92 -6.03
CA ASN A 156 19.31 1.52 -4.83
C ASN A 156 19.53 2.69 -3.88
N LYS A 157 20.09 3.80 -4.38
CA LYS A 157 20.32 5.01 -3.59
C LYS A 157 19.11 5.95 -3.64
N PRO A 158 18.91 6.80 -2.63
CA PRO A 158 17.86 7.81 -2.67
C PRO A 158 17.91 8.65 -3.96
N GLY A 159 16.73 8.84 -4.58
CA GLY A 159 16.58 9.64 -5.80
C GLY A 159 16.84 8.90 -7.11
N GLU A 160 17.46 7.71 -7.09
CA GLU A 160 17.80 6.98 -8.33
C GLU A 160 16.57 6.52 -9.12
N ILE A 161 15.40 6.42 -8.52
CA ILE A 161 14.17 6.07 -9.25
C ILE A 161 13.87 7.05 -10.40
N SER A 162 14.31 8.28 -10.31
CA SER A 162 14.19 9.27 -11.39
C SER A 162 14.96 8.88 -12.67
N HIS A 163 15.92 7.97 -12.57
CA HIS A 163 16.70 7.46 -13.71
C HIS A 163 16.10 6.20 -14.33
N ASP A 164 15.10 5.59 -13.70
CA ASP A 164 14.39 4.43 -14.23
C ASP A 164 13.31 4.86 -15.23
N ALA A 165 13.70 4.99 -16.49
CA ALA A 165 12.80 5.45 -17.55
C ALA A 165 11.54 4.56 -17.70
N GLN A 166 11.66 3.27 -17.44
CA GLN A 166 10.52 2.34 -17.54
C GLN A 166 9.52 2.58 -16.42
N ALA A 167 9.97 2.69 -15.17
CA ALA A 167 9.10 2.97 -14.02
C ALA A 167 8.42 4.34 -14.17
N ILE A 168 9.16 5.37 -14.59
CA ILE A 168 8.62 6.72 -14.81
C ILE A 168 7.58 6.74 -15.93
N ALA A 169 7.82 6.03 -17.03
CA ALA A 169 6.83 5.92 -18.12
C ALA A 169 5.54 5.23 -17.62
N GLN A 170 5.65 4.14 -16.87
CA GLN A 170 4.50 3.46 -16.27
C GLN A 170 3.77 4.36 -15.27
N ALA A 171 4.49 5.12 -14.44
CA ALA A 171 3.91 6.08 -13.50
C ALA A 171 3.12 7.17 -14.25
N SER A 172 3.66 7.70 -15.34
CA SER A 172 2.98 8.68 -16.19
C SER A 172 1.68 8.13 -16.81
N ILE A 173 1.70 6.89 -17.30
CA ILE A 173 0.51 6.22 -17.84
C ILE A 173 -0.55 6.04 -16.75
N LEU A 174 -0.15 5.56 -15.57
CA LEU A 174 -1.07 5.37 -14.45
C LEU A 174 -1.63 6.70 -13.95
N ASN A 175 -0.82 7.75 -13.84
CA ASN A 175 -1.26 9.11 -13.49
C ASN A 175 -2.36 9.61 -14.45
N LYS A 176 -2.14 9.50 -15.78
CA LYS A 176 -3.14 9.88 -16.78
C LYS A 176 -4.44 9.11 -16.64
N LYS A 177 -4.35 7.78 -16.40
CA LYS A 177 -5.51 6.93 -16.16
C LYS A 177 -6.28 7.35 -14.91
N LEU A 178 -5.61 7.68 -13.82
CA LEU A 178 -6.23 8.16 -12.59
C LEU A 178 -6.88 9.53 -12.81
N LYS A 179 -6.17 10.48 -13.45
CA LYS A 179 -6.71 11.82 -13.76
C LYS A 179 -7.97 11.75 -14.61
N SER A 180 -8.02 10.89 -15.64
CA SER A 180 -9.22 10.76 -16.48
C SER A 180 -10.45 10.23 -15.74
N ARG A 181 -10.24 9.46 -14.67
CA ARG A 181 -11.32 8.96 -13.80
C ARG A 181 -11.80 10.00 -12.78
N ILE A 182 -10.89 10.85 -12.30
CA ILE A 182 -11.18 11.89 -11.30
C ILE A 182 -11.79 13.13 -11.94
N TYR A 183 -11.28 13.49 -13.12
CA TYR A 183 -11.65 14.69 -13.88
C TYR A 183 -12.14 14.29 -15.28
N PRO A 184 -13.33 13.64 -15.37
CA PRO A 184 -13.87 13.29 -16.69
C PRO A 184 -14.12 14.57 -17.48
N ILE A 185 -13.66 14.59 -18.75
CA ILE A 185 -13.84 15.69 -19.70
C ILE A 185 -15.31 15.78 -20.13
#